data_eff5c3bffdab14226935738efbb41b98
#
_entry.id   eff5c3bffdab14226935738efbb41b98
#
_cell.length_a   1.000
_cell.length_b   1.000
_cell.length_c   1.000
_cell.angle_alpha   90.00
_cell.angle_beta   90.00
_cell.angle_gamma   90.00
#
_symmetry.space_group_name_H-M   'P 1'
#
loop_
_entity.id
_entity.type
_entity.pdbx_description
1 polymer ?
#
loop_
_entity_poly.entity_id
_entity_poly.type
_entity_poly.pdbx_seq_one_letter_code
_entity_poly.pdbx_strand_id
1 'polypeptide(L)'
;MTEMLKGIAASDGVAVAKAYLLVQPDLSFETVTVEDTSAEEARLDAALAASQDELSVIREKAVESLGEEAAAVFDAHLMVLADPEMTGQIKETIRAKQVNAEAALTEVTDMFIAIFEGMEDNPYMQERAADIRDVTKRVLANLLGKKLPNPATINEESIVVAHDLTPSDTAQLNKKYVKAFVTNIGGRTSHSAIMARTLEIAAVLGTNNITELVKDGDILAVSGITGEVVINPTEEQIAEFKAAGEAYAKQKAEWALLKDAQTVTADGKHFELAANIGTPKDVEGVNDNGAEAVGLYRTEFLYMDSQDFPTEDDQYEAYKAVLEGMNGKPVVVRTMDIGGDKELPYFDLPKEMNPFLGFRALRISISETGNQMFRTQLRALLRASVHGKLRIMFPMVALLTEFRTAKGILEEEKAKLVAEGVAVADDIEVGIMIEIPAAAMLADQFAKEVDFFSIGTNDLIQYTMAADRMNEQVSYLYQPYNPSILRLINNVIKAAHAEGKWAGMCGEMAGDQTAVPLLVGMGLDEFSMSATSILRTRSLMKKLDTAKMEEYANRALTECSTMEEVLELSKEYVNVD
;
A
#
# COMPACT_ATOMS: atom_id res chain seq x y z
N MET A 1 -21.29 -2.11 28.16
CA MET A 1 -22.18 -3.05 27.44
C MET A 1 -21.30 -3.73 26.39
N THR A 2 -21.44 -5.03 26.22
CA THR A 2 -20.76 -5.74 25.13
C THR A 2 -21.45 -5.41 23.81
N GLU A 3 -20.73 -4.96 22.81
CA GLU A 3 -21.25 -4.63 21.50
C GLU A 3 -20.42 -5.33 20.44
N MET A 4 -21.05 -5.86 19.39
CA MET A 4 -20.39 -6.54 18.28
C MET A 4 -20.56 -5.73 17.01
N LEU A 5 -19.46 -5.45 16.36
CA LEU A 5 -19.42 -4.80 15.05
C LEU A 5 -18.84 -5.77 14.01
N LYS A 6 -19.20 -5.54 12.76
CA LYS A 6 -18.64 -6.24 11.63
C LYS A 6 -18.14 -5.23 10.61
N GLY A 7 -16.88 -5.39 10.21
CA GLY A 7 -16.25 -4.62 9.18
C GLY A 7 -15.64 -5.52 8.12
N ILE A 8 -14.76 -4.94 7.31
CA ILE A 8 -14.03 -5.63 6.26
C ILE A 8 -12.78 -6.27 6.87
N ALA A 9 -12.65 -7.58 6.75
CA ALA A 9 -11.44 -8.33 7.07
C ALA A 9 -10.32 -7.88 6.11
N ALA A 10 -9.38 -7.06 6.61
CA ALA A 10 -8.37 -6.40 5.79
C ALA A 10 -6.98 -7.04 5.92
N SER A 11 -6.67 -7.57 7.08
CA SER A 11 -5.42 -8.30 7.35
C SER A 11 -5.66 -9.35 8.41
N ASP A 12 -5.23 -10.58 8.14
CA ASP A 12 -5.47 -11.74 8.99
C ASP A 12 -4.78 -11.63 10.35
N GLY A 13 -5.41 -12.21 11.34
CA GLY A 13 -4.94 -12.28 12.72
C GLY A 13 -6.07 -12.08 13.71
N VAL A 14 -5.82 -12.44 14.96
CA VAL A 14 -6.78 -12.28 16.06
C VAL A 14 -6.05 -11.65 17.24
N ALA A 15 -6.65 -10.62 17.83
CA ALA A 15 -6.08 -9.91 18.96
C ALA A 15 -7.14 -9.58 20.02
N VAL A 16 -6.72 -9.65 21.29
CA VAL A 16 -7.49 -9.14 22.42
C VAL A 16 -6.58 -8.23 23.24
N ALA A 17 -6.86 -6.94 23.26
CA ALA A 17 -6.06 -5.95 23.97
C ALA A 17 -6.90 -4.70 24.29
N LYS A 18 -6.27 -3.73 24.99
CA LYS A 18 -6.87 -2.43 25.24
C LYS A 18 -6.93 -1.58 23.97
N ALA A 19 -8.01 -0.83 23.82
CA ALA A 19 -8.14 0.18 22.79
C ALA A 19 -7.20 1.35 23.04
N TYR A 20 -6.50 1.78 22.01
CA TYR A 20 -5.81 3.06 21.92
C TYR A 20 -6.54 3.91 20.88
N LEU A 21 -7.24 4.95 21.36
CA LEU A 21 -8.09 5.76 20.50
C LEU A 21 -7.27 6.86 19.81
N LEU A 22 -7.04 6.69 18.50
CA LEU A 22 -6.34 7.64 17.66
C LEU A 22 -7.34 8.62 17.03
N VAL A 23 -8.02 9.39 17.86
CA VAL A 23 -8.96 10.44 17.45
C VAL A 23 -8.48 11.78 17.98
N GLN A 24 -8.39 12.74 17.05
CA GLN A 24 -7.97 14.08 17.43
C GLN A 24 -9.03 14.72 18.33
N PRO A 25 -8.64 15.28 19.50
CA PRO A 25 -9.55 15.97 20.36
C PRO A 25 -10.07 17.24 19.68
N ASP A 26 -11.28 17.64 20.02
CA ASP A 26 -11.78 18.97 19.63
C ASP A 26 -10.95 20.05 20.32
N LEU A 27 -10.25 20.85 19.54
CA LEU A 27 -9.39 21.95 19.99
C LEU A 27 -10.08 23.32 19.83
N SER A 28 -11.39 23.35 19.64
CA SER A 28 -12.14 24.60 19.61
C SER A 28 -12.06 25.32 20.97
N PHE A 29 -11.96 26.62 20.92
CA PHE A 29 -11.90 27.51 22.09
C PHE A 29 -12.65 28.81 21.81
N GLU A 30 -13.00 29.53 22.85
CA GLU A 30 -13.56 30.87 22.74
C GLU A 30 -12.47 31.91 23.01
N THR A 31 -12.46 32.99 22.23
CA THR A 31 -11.62 34.14 22.51
C THR A 31 -12.22 34.91 23.67
N VAL A 32 -11.48 35.04 24.77
CA VAL A 32 -11.91 35.75 25.96
C VAL A 32 -10.94 36.89 26.30
N THR A 33 -11.47 37.96 26.87
CA THR A 33 -10.65 39.06 27.38
C THR A 33 -10.08 38.69 28.74
N VAL A 34 -8.77 38.89 28.92
CA VAL A 34 -8.04 38.60 30.15
C VAL A 34 -7.54 39.91 30.80
N GLU A 35 -7.73 40.02 32.11
CA GLU A 35 -7.26 41.17 32.87
C GLU A 35 -5.79 41.01 33.31
N ASP A 36 -5.40 39.78 33.70
CA ASP A 36 -4.03 39.45 34.11
C ASP A 36 -3.27 38.81 32.94
N THR A 37 -2.66 39.64 32.12
CA THR A 37 -1.83 39.19 30.98
C THR A 37 -0.56 38.45 31.42
N SER A 38 -0.04 38.73 32.64
CA SER A 38 1.13 38.02 33.14
C SER A 38 0.85 36.59 33.53
N ALA A 39 -0.33 36.32 34.10
CA ALA A 39 -0.78 34.96 34.38
C ALA A 39 -1.01 34.18 33.08
N GLU A 40 -1.53 34.82 32.03
CA GLU A 40 -1.76 34.22 30.73
C GLU A 40 -0.47 33.89 29.99
N GLU A 41 0.52 34.76 30.07
CA GLU A 41 1.87 34.47 29.55
C GLU A 41 2.53 33.28 30.28
N ALA A 42 2.38 33.20 31.61
CA ALA A 42 2.89 32.05 32.36
C ALA A 42 2.18 30.73 31.97
N ARG A 43 0.90 30.80 31.63
CA ARG A 43 0.12 29.66 31.14
C ARG A 43 0.61 29.22 29.75
N LEU A 44 0.95 30.18 28.86
CA LEU A 44 1.59 29.91 27.57
C LEU A 44 2.95 29.24 27.75
N ASP A 45 3.80 29.80 28.62
CA ASP A 45 5.15 29.27 28.88
C ASP A 45 5.08 27.82 29.41
N ALA A 46 4.13 27.53 30.29
CA ALA A 46 3.89 26.16 30.78
C ALA A 46 3.45 25.19 29.67
N ALA A 47 2.59 25.64 28.76
CA ALA A 47 2.15 24.84 27.62
C ALA A 47 3.26 24.59 26.59
N LEU A 48 4.11 25.59 26.33
CA LEU A 48 5.31 25.47 25.48
C LEU A 48 6.31 24.46 26.07
N ALA A 49 6.59 24.55 27.38
CA ALA A 49 7.48 23.62 28.06
C ALA A 49 6.94 22.18 28.03
N ALA A 50 5.65 21.99 28.31
CA ALA A 50 5.00 20.68 28.24
C ALA A 50 5.07 20.10 26.81
N SER A 51 4.84 20.93 25.78
CA SER A 51 4.95 20.52 24.37
C SER A 51 6.37 20.13 23.98
N GLN A 52 7.37 20.82 24.51
CA GLN A 52 8.78 20.50 24.28
C GLN A 52 9.17 19.16 24.92
N ASP A 53 8.73 18.92 26.17
CA ASP A 53 8.97 17.66 26.87
C ASP A 53 8.32 16.48 26.12
N GLU A 54 7.06 16.64 25.70
CA GLU A 54 6.35 15.62 24.91
C GLU A 54 7.06 15.30 23.60
N LEU A 55 7.45 16.32 22.82
CA LEU A 55 8.16 16.12 21.55
C LEU A 55 9.53 15.48 21.73
N SER A 56 10.25 15.82 22.81
CA SER A 56 11.54 15.19 23.13
C SER A 56 11.38 13.69 23.38
N VAL A 57 10.36 13.28 24.14
CA VAL A 57 10.04 11.86 24.38
C VAL A 57 9.60 11.14 23.09
N ILE A 58 8.82 11.82 22.24
CA ILE A 58 8.39 11.26 20.95
C ILE A 58 9.60 11.05 20.04
N ARG A 59 10.51 12.04 19.96
CA ARG A 59 11.74 11.94 19.17
C ARG A 59 12.61 10.76 19.61
N GLU A 60 12.86 10.61 20.91
CA GLU A 60 13.64 9.49 21.44
C GLU A 60 13.04 8.13 21.02
N LYS A 61 11.73 7.98 21.17
CA LYS A 61 11.03 6.75 20.76
C LYS A 61 11.04 6.53 19.24
N ALA A 62 10.94 7.61 18.45
CA ALA A 62 11.03 7.52 17.00
C ALA A 62 12.43 7.08 16.55
N VAL A 63 13.49 7.55 17.19
CA VAL A 63 14.88 7.08 16.95
C VAL A 63 14.99 5.57 17.22
N GLU A 64 14.46 5.10 18.35
CA GLU A 64 14.51 3.68 18.70
C GLU A 64 13.72 2.77 17.73
N SER A 65 12.60 3.25 17.22
CA SER A 65 11.67 2.42 16.42
C SER A 65 11.85 2.58 14.91
N LEU A 66 12.25 3.76 14.42
CA LEU A 66 12.28 4.13 13.00
C LEU A 66 13.67 4.61 12.52
N GLY A 67 14.58 4.89 13.44
CA GLY A 67 15.92 5.42 13.15
C GLY A 67 16.00 6.95 13.11
N GLU A 68 17.24 7.49 13.08
CA GLU A 68 17.54 8.93 13.15
C GLU A 68 16.92 9.75 12.00
N GLU A 69 16.90 9.21 10.80
CA GLU A 69 16.38 9.90 9.62
C GLU A 69 14.88 10.21 9.73
N ALA A 70 14.09 9.23 10.17
CA ALA A 70 12.66 9.41 10.38
C ALA A 70 12.34 10.30 11.60
N ALA A 71 13.24 10.34 12.59
CA ALA A 71 13.07 11.16 13.78
C ALA A 71 13.43 12.65 13.54
N ALA A 72 14.09 13.00 12.43
CA ALA A 72 14.53 14.37 12.13
C ALA A 72 13.37 15.38 12.01
N VAL A 73 12.17 14.94 11.64
CA VAL A 73 10.98 15.81 11.62
C VAL A 73 10.68 16.42 13.00
N PHE A 74 10.92 15.67 14.08
CA PHE A 74 10.69 16.17 15.44
C PHE A 74 11.75 17.18 15.89
N ASP A 75 12.96 17.15 15.32
CA ASP A 75 13.97 18.20 15.52
C ASP A 75 13.50 19.53 14.93
N ALA A 76 12.85 19.52 13.77
CA ALA A 76 12.23 20.70 13.17
C ALA A 76 11.12 21.27 14.06
N HIS A 77 10.25 20.42 14.61
CA HIS A 77 9.19 20.84 15.53
C HIS A 77 9.76 21.44 16.83
N LEU A 78 10.82 20.85 17.39
CA LEU A 78 11.50 21.39 18.57
C LEU A 78 12.13 22.76 18.29
N MET A 79 12.69 22.99 17.10
CA MET A 79 13.20 24.29 16.68
C MET A 79 12.10 25.36 16.58
N VAL A 80 10.93 25.00 16.05
CA VAL A 80 9.77 25.90 16.00
C VAL A 80 9.30 26.29 17.40
N LEU A 81 9.22 25.33 18.35
CA LEU A 81 8.85 25.61 19.75
C LEU A 81 9.85 26.52 20.46
N ALA A 82 11.12 26.41 20.11
CA ALA A 82 12.21 27.20 20.71
C ALA A 82 12.39 28.59 20.06
N ASP A 83 11.61 28.93 19.02
CA ASP A 83 11.73 30.18 18.29
C ASP A 83 11.33 31.38 19.18
N PRO A 84 12.31 32.25 19.54
CA PRO A 84 12.04 33.39 20.42
C PRO A 84 11.21 34.48 19.74
N GLU A 85 11.26 34.60 18.43
CA GLU A 85 10.49 35.59 17.68
C GLU A 85 9.00 35.25 17.71
N MET A 86 8.65 34.01 17.38
CA MET A 86 7.26 33.52 17.43
C MET A 86 6.70 33.63 18.86
N THR A 87 7.42 33.14 19.85
CA THR A 87 6.99 33.19 21.25
C THR A 87 6.85 34.64 21.73
N GLY A 88 7.79 35.54 21.34
CA GLY A 88 7.73 36.95 21.65
C GLY A 88 6.51 37.64 21.09
N GLN A 89 6.17 37.39 19.82
CA GLN A 89 4.98 37.94 19.17
C GLN A 89 3.69 37.45 19.82
N ILE A 90 3.60 36.16 20.22
CA ILE A 90 2.42 35.63 20.91
C ILE A 90 2.22 36.39 22.25
N LYS A 91 3.27 36.56 23.04
CA LYS A 91 3.22 37.32 24.31
C LYS A 91 2.86 38.79 24.12
N GLU A 92 3.39 39.43 23.07
CA GLU A 92 3.01 40.79 22.72
C GLU A 92 1.53 40.91 22.35
N THR A 93 1.00 39.93 21.61
CA THR A 93 -0.42 39.87 21.23
C THR A 93 -1.30 39.72 22.48
N ILE A 94 -0.91 38.87 23.45
CA ILE A 94 -1.62 38.74 24.74
C ILE A 94 -1.67 40.10 25.44
N ARG A 95 -0.57 40.81 25.54
CA ARG A 95 -0.49 42.12 26.23
C ARG A 95 -1.30 43.19 25.51
N ALA A 96 -1.12 43.29 24.18
CA ALA A 96 -1.70 44.36 23.37
C ALA A 96 -3.22 44.22 23.22
N LYS A 97 -3.70 43.00 23.02
CA LYS A 97 -5.11 42.73 22.79
C LYS A 97 -5.88 42.24 24.03
N GLN A 98 -5.18 41.96 25.10
CA GLN A 98 -5.74 41.41 26.35
C GLN A 98 -6.62 40.16 26.06
N VAL A 99 -6.11 39.23 25.24
CA VAL A 99 -6.80 37.97 24.88
C VAL A 99 -6.10 36.78 25.52
N ASN A 100 -6.82 35.66 25.63
CA ASN A 100 -6.27 34.40 26.14
C ASN A 100 -5.16 33.83 25.23
N ALA A 101 -4.33 32.97 25.79
CA ALA A 101 -3.18 32.40 25.11
C ALA A 101 -3.55 31.62 23.85
N GLU A 102 -4.69 30.92 23.85
CA GLU A 102 -5.20 30.17 22.69
C GLU A 102 -5.44 31.10 21.50
N ALA A 103 -6.09 32.24 21.72
CA ALA A 103 -6.39 33.21 20.66
C ALA A 103 -5.12 33.88 20.13
N ALA A 104 -4.21 34.27 21.03
CA ALA A 104 -2.94 34.88 20.64
C ALA A 104 -2.02 33.90 19.88
N LEU A 105 -1.94 32.66 20.34
CA LEU A 105 -1.21 31.57 19.68
C LEU A 105 -1.71 31.38 18.26
N THR A 106 -3.01 31.15 18.11
CA THR A 106 -3.65 30.89 16.79
C THR A 106 -3.44 32.06 15.84
N GLU A 107 -3.68 33.29 16.28
CA GLU A 107 -3.51 34.47 15.45
C GLU A 107 -2.08 34.63 14.90
N VAL A 108 -1.09 34.48 15.77
CA VAL A 108 0.33 34.64 15.40
C VAL A 108 0.79 33.50 14.50
N THR A 109 0.45 32.26 14.84
CA THR A 109 0.85 31.11 14.02
C THR A 109 0.16 31.08 12.66
N ASP A 110 -1.12 31.46 12.55
CA ASP A 110 -1.82 31.58 11.27
C ASP A 110 -1.17 32.62 10.38
N MET A 111 -0.65 33.72 10.95
CA MET A 111 0.11 34.72 10.21
C MET A 111 1.43 34.14 9.65
N PHE A 112 2.20 33.41 10.43
CA PHE A 112 3.42 32.76 9.96
C PHE A 112 3.11 31.69 8.89
N ILE A 113 2.08 30.87 9.10
CA ILE A 113 1.62 29.87 8.13
C ILE A 113 1.27 30.52 6.80
N ALA A 114 0.47 31.61 6.83
CA ALA A 114 0.08 32.33 5.62
C ALA A 114 1.29 32.92 4.87
N ILE A 115 2.29 33.41 5.60
CA ILE A 115 3.54 33.92 4.99
C ILE A 115 4.29 32.82 4.27
N PHE A 116 4.48 31.66 4.91
CA PHE A 116 5.23 30.54 4.34
C PHE A 116 4.49 29.84 3.20
N GLU A 117 3.17 29.71 3.28
CA GLU A 117 2.34 29.18 2.19
C GLU A 117 2.30 30.10 0.97
N GLY A 118 2.38 31.42 1.19
CA GLY A 118 2.48 32.42 0.11
C GLY A 118 3.79 32.37 -0.68
N MET A 119 4.77 31.56 -0.24
CA MET A 119 6.05 31.34 -0.94
C MET A 119 5.93 30.15 -1.91
N GLU A 120 5.08 30.26 -2.94
CA GLU A 120 4.69 29.17 -3.87
C GLU A 120 5.88 28.47 -4.55
N ASP A 121 7.00 29.18 -4.74
CA ASP A 121 8.21 28.65 -5.40
C ASP A 121 9.23 28.00 -4.43
N ASN A 122 8.85 27.80 -3.17
CA ASN A 122 9.78 27.29 -2.16
C ASN A 122 9.18 26.12 -1.34
N PRO A 123 9.33 24.85 -1.81
CA PRO A 123 8.81 23.67 -1.10
C PRO A 123 9.28 23.56 0.36
N TYR A 124 10.50 23.96 0.66
CA TYR A 124 11.03 23.96 2.02
C TYR A 124 10.24 24.87 2.97
N MET A 125 9.76 26.03 2.49
CA MET A 125 8.92 26.92 3.29
C MET A 125 7.51 26.39 3.47
N GLN A 126 6.99 25.66 2.50
CA GLN A 126 5.68 24.98 2.64
C GLN A 126 5.73 23.88 3.69
N GLU A 127 6.81 23.10 3.76
CA GLU A 127 7.03 22.13 4.84
C GLU A 127 7.10 22.83 6.21
N ARG A 128 7.74 23.99 6.31
CA ARG A 128 7.76 24.80 7.53
C ARG A 128 6.37 25.25 7.98
N ALA A 129 5.47 25.55 7.06
CA ALA A 129 4.08 25.86 7.39
C ALA A 129 3.37 24.65 8.02
N ALA A 130 3.61 23.45 7.54
CA ALA A 130 3.09 22.22 8.13
C ALA A 130 3.65 21.98 9.54
N ASP A 131 4.94 22.16 9.74
CA ASP A 131 5.59 22.04 11.05
C ASP A 131 4.96 23.00 12.08
N ILE A 132 4.73 24.26 11.67
CA ILE A 132 4.09 25.27 12.55
C ILE A 132 2.67 24.84 12.91
N ARG A 133 1.89 24.29 11.98
CA ARG A 133 0.54 23.77 12.27
C ARG A 133 0.56 22.65 13.31
N ASP A 134 1.47 21.71 13.17
CA ASP A 134 1.58 20.56 14.07
C ASP A 134 2.01 21.00 15.48
N VAL A 135 2.98 21.92 15.55
CA VAL A 135 3.42 22.52 16.81
C VAL A 135 2.30 23.33 17.46
N THR A 136 1.62 24.20 16.70
CA THR A 136 0.49 25.00 17.18
C THR A 136 -0.61 24.11 17.78
N LYS A 137 -0.96 23.05 17.08
CA LYS A 137 -1.96 22.07 17.55
C LYS A 137 -1.56 21.44 18.88
N ARG A 138 -0.29 21.12 19.07
CA ARG A 138 0.23 20.55 20.32
C ARG A 138 0.18 21.55 21.46
N VAL A 139 0.65 22.77 21.26
CA VAL A 139 0.61 23.83 22.27
C VAL A 139 -0.83 24.16 22.64
N LEU A 140 -1.73 24.24 21.65
CA LEU A 140 -3.15 24.48 21.88
C LEU A 140 -3.81 23.34 22.69
N ALA A 141 -3.48 22.09 22.41
CA ALA A 141 -3.94 20.96 23.19
C ALA A 141 -3.49 21.06 24.66
N ASN A 142 -2.23 21.41 24.89
CA ASN A 142 -1.70 21.61 26.24
C ASN A 142 -2.37 22.79 26.96
N LEU A 143 -2.63 23.91 26.26
CA LEU A 143 -3.39 25.05 26.82
C LEU A 143 -4.80 24.64 27.23
N LEU A 144 -5.46 23.79 26.45
CA LEU A 144 -6.81 23.30 26.69
C LEU A 144 -6.86 22.09 27.65
N GLY A 145 -5.70 21.61 28.14
CA GLY A 145 -5.60 20.42 28.98
C GLY A 145 -6.06 19.14 28.28
N LYS A 146 -5.94 19.09 26.94
CA LYS A 146 -6.31 17.94 26.10
C LYS A 146 -5.05 17.19 25.66
N LYS A 147 -5.14 15.86 25.58
CA LYS A 147 -4.02 15.02 25.16
C LYS A 147 -4.16 14.68 23.69
N LEU A 148 -3.09 14.92 22.91
CA LEU A 148 -3.00 14.47 21.53
C LEU A 148 -2.57 13.00 21.50
N PRO A 149 -3.30 12.14 20.80
CA PRO A 149 -2.88 10.77 20.59
C PRO A 149 -1.67 10.72 19.64
N ASN A 150 -0.75 9.79 19.89
CA ASN A 150 0.41 9.57 19.04
C ASN A 150 0.77 8.07 19.01
N PRO A 151 0.71 7.40 17.84
CA PRO A 151 1.02 5.97 17.72
C PRO A 151 2.41 5.59 18.23
N ALA A 152 3.41 6.47 18.09
CA ALA A 152 4.77 6.22 18.56
C ALA A 152 4.90 6.10 20.10
N THR A 153 3.88 6.55 20.84
CA THR A 153 3.87 6.47 22.31
C THR A 153 3.29 5.17 22.87
N ILE A 154 2.77 4.30 22.01
CA ILE A 154 2.18 3.02 22.43
C ILE A 154 3.31 2.11 22.93
N ASN A 155 3.25 1.74 24.21
CA ASN A 155 4.26 0.96 24.92
C ASN A 155 3.71 -0.29 25.64
N GLU A 156 2.42 -0.58 25.48
CA GLU A 156 1.74 -1.80 25.93
C GLU A 156 0.92 -2.41 24.79
N GLU A 157 0.59 -3.70 24.91
CA GLU A 157 -0.24 -4.36 23.89
C GLU A 157 -1.58 -3.65 23.74
N SER A 158 -1.84 -3.15 22.52
CA SER A 158 -2.98 -2.30 22.22
C SER A 158 -3.59 -2.61 20.86
N ILE A 159 -4.86 -2.26 20.73
CA ILE A 159 -5.59 -2.22 19.47
C ILE A 159 -5.86 -0.76 19.13
N VAL A 160 -5.31 -0.27 18.03
CA VAL A 160 -5.49 1.11 17.56
C VAL A 160 -6.88 1.26 16.95
N VAL A 161 -7.62 2.26 17.40
CA VAL A 161 -8.95 2.61 16.88
C VAL A 161 -8.88 4.01 16.30
N ALA A 162 -9.21 4.16 15.01
CA ALA A 162 -9.13 5.42 14.31
C ALA A 162 -10.32 5.63 13.37
N HIS A 163 -10.53 6.86 12.91
CA HIS A 163 -11.46 7.11 11.79
C HIS A 163 -10.89 6.55 10.49
N ASP A 164 -9.64 6.87 10.20
CA ASP A 164 -8.79 6.30 9.15
C ASP A 164 -7.34 6.36 9.65
N LEU A 165 -6.44 5.62 8.99
CA LEU A 165 -5.00 5.67 9.25
C LEU A 165 -4.27 6.19 8.03
N THR A 166 -3.56 7.30 8.22
CA THR A 166 -2.69 7.87 7.18
C THR A 166 -1.42 7.03 7.01
N PRO A 167 -0.69 7.19 5.89
CA PRO A 167 0.64 6.59 5.73
C PRO A 167 1.58 6.90 6.89
N SER A 168 1.58 8.14 7.38
CA SER A 168 2.39 8.58 8.50
C SER A 168 2.00 7.91 9.82
N ASP A 169 0.69 7.69 10.06
CA ASP A 169 0.22 6.98 11.25
C ASP A 169 0.67 5.52 11.23
N THR A 170 0.49 4.86 10.08
CA THR A 170 0.84 3.43 9.94
C THR A 170 2.34 3.18 10.02
N ALA A 171 3.17 4.09 9.52
CA ALA A 171 4.63 4.01 9.62
C ALA A 171 5.13 4.07 11.08
N GLN A 172 4.38 4.71 11.97
CA GLN A 172 4.72 4.86 13.39
C GLN A 172 4.22 3.68 14.26
N LEU A 173 3.47 2.73 13.70
CA LEU A 173 2.95 1.58 14.45
C LEU A 173 4.07 0.58 14.78
N ASN A 174 4.31 0.34 16.05
CA ASN A 174 5.27 -0.65 16.51
C ASN A 174 4.59 -2.01 16.69
N LYS A 175 4.91 -3.00 15.82
CA LYS A 175 4.39 -4.37 15.86
C LYS A 175 4.52 -5.06 17.22
N LYS A 176 5.50 -4.68 18.02
CA LYS A 176 5.69 -5.25 19.36
C LYS A 176 4.48 -5.00 20.24
N TYR A 177 3.88 -3.84 20.11
CA TYR A 177 2.80 -3.36 20.97
C TYR A 177 1.44 -3.29 20.26
N VAL A 178 1.40 -2.87 19.00
CA VAL A 178 0.16 -2.80 18.22
C VAL A 178 -0.19 -4.19 17.69
N LYS A 179 -1.25 -4.79 18.24
CA LYS A 179 -1.68 -6.15 17.88
C LYS A 179 -2.76 -6.18 16.81
N ALA A 180 -3.55 -5.13 16.73
CA ALA A 180 -4.55 -4.93 15.68
C ALA A 180 -4.86 -3.45 15.51
N PHE A 181 -5.53 -3.10 14.41
CA PHE A 181 -6.21 -1.83 14.30
C PHE A 181 -7.59 -1.96 13.65
N VAL A 182 -8.46 -1.01 14.00
CA VAL A 182 -9.85 -0.96 13.53
C VAL A 182 -10.17 0.47 13.11
N THR A 183 -10.80 0.64 11.93
CA THR A 183 -11.15 1.96 11.42
C THR A 183 -12.63 2.10 11.07
N ASN A 184 -13.14 3.35 11.11
CA ASN A 184 -14.50 3.67 10.67
C ASN A 184 -14.64 3.45 9.16
N ILE A 185 -13.67 3.93 8.39
CA ILE A 185 -13.66 3.88 6.92
C ILE A 185 -12.52 3.02 6.40
N GLY A 186 -12.53 2.75 5.11
CA GLY A 186 -11.50 1.97 4.42
C GLY A 186 -12.04 0.68 3.83
N GLY A 187 -11.37 0.20 2.79
CA GLY A 187 -11.70 -1.01 2.05
C GLY A 187 -10.50 -1.93 1.89
N ARG A 188 -10.68 -3.11 1.28
CA ARG A 188 -9.61 -4.09 1.05
C ARG A 188 -8.41 -3.56 0.26
N THR A 189 -8.63 -2.55 -0.57
CA THR A 189 -7.61 -1.92 -1.43
C THR A 189 -7.10 -0.58 -0.89
N SER A 190 -7.58 -0.14 0.28
CA SER A 190 -7.12 1.08 0.92
C SER A 190 -5.65 0.99 1.35
N HIS A 191 -5.00 2.15 1.50
CA HIS A 191 -3.63 2.21 2.00
C HIS A 191 -3.47 1.49 3.34
N SER A 192 -4.40 1.71 4.27
CA SER A 192 -4.43 1.07 5.60
C SER A 192 -4.48 -0.46 5.50
N ALA A 193 -5.27 -1.01 4.54
CA ALA A 193 -5.34 -2.46 4.31
C ALA A 193 -4.02 -3.03 3.78
N ILE A 194 -3.40 -2.35 2.83
CA ILE A 194 -2.12 -2.76 2.25
C ILE A 194 -1.03 -2.74 3.33
N MET A 195 -0.97 -1.67 4.12
CA MET A 195 -0.01 -1.54 5.21
C MET A 195 -0.22 -2.57 6.31
N ALA A 196 -1.49 -2.86 6.68
CA ALA A 196 -1.80 -3.91 7.65
C ALA A 196 -1.22 -5.27 7.24
N ARG A 197 -1.41 -5.65 5.97
CA ARG A 197 -0.88 -6.90 5.42
C ARG A 197 0.65 -6.90 5.37
N THR A 198 1.26 -5.80 4.98
CA THR A 198 2.73 -5.64 4.96
C THR A 198 3.33 -5.73 6.36
N LEU A 199 2.68 -5.10 7.34
CA LEU A 199 3.09 -5.13 8.73
C LEU A 199 2.67 -6.42 9.45
N GLU A 200 1.85 -7.28 8.83
CA GLU A 200 1.27 -8.48 9.45
C GLU A 200 0.53 -8.17 10.76
N ILE A 201 -0.18 -7.05 10.82
CA ILE A 201 -1.01 -6.65 11.96
C ILE A 201 -2.47 -6.95 11.60
N ALA A 202 -3.22 -7.59 12.49
CA ALA A 202 -4.63 -7.86 12.30
C ALA A 202 -5.41 -6.55 12.06
N ALA A 203 -6.29 -6.51 11.04
CA ALA A 203 -7.01 -5.28 10.73
C ALA A 203 -8.45 -5.53 10.28
N VAL A 204 -9.36 -4.72 10.84
CA VAL A 204 -10.77 -4.64 10.44
C VAL A 204 -11.09 -3.20 10.08
N LEU A 205 -11.52 -2.97 8.84
CA LEU A 205 -11.80 -1.64 8.30
C LEU A 205 -13.29 -1.48 8.00
N GLY A 206 -13.73 -0.21 7.84
CA GLY A 206 -15.11 0.05 7.41
C GLY A 206 -16.18 -0.33 8.43
N THR A 207 -15.90 -0.17 9.72
CA THR A 207 -16.87 -0.41 10.80
C THR A 207 -17.89 0.70 10.97
N ASN A 208 -17.76 1.78 10.20
CA ASN A 208 -18.55 3.01 10.18
C ASN A 208 -18.39 3.91 11.40
N ASN A 209 -18.52 3.40 12.61
CA ASN A 209 -18.67 4.24 13.82
C ASN A 209 -17.91 3.72 15.05
N ILE A 210 -16.88 2.89 14.87
CA ILE A 210 -16.11 2.33 16.01
C ILE A 210 -15.57 3.43 16.94
N THR A 211 -15.13 4.57 16.38
CA THR A 211 -14.56 5.68 17.15
C THR A 211 -15.57 6.38 18.08
N GLU A 212 -16.86 6.22 17.82
CA GLU A 212 -17.94 6.78 18.65
C GLU A 212 -18.33 5.84 19.80
N LEU A 213 -18.12 4.53 19.61
CA LEU A 213 -18.56 3.47 20.51
C LEU A 213 -17.47 3.08 21.51
N VAL A 214 -16.21 3.21 21.15
CA VAL A 214 -15.04 2.80 21.94
C VAL A 214 -14.46 3.99 22.71
N LYS A 215 -14.09 3.74 23.96
CA LYS A 215 -13.31 4.68 24.78
C LYS A 215 -11.87 4.19 24.89
N ASP A 216 -10.96 5.13 25.07
CA ASP A 216 -9.57 4.80 25.32
C ASP A 216 -9.45 3.89 26.55
N GLY A 217 -8.73 2.76 26.38
CA GLY A 217 -8.59 1.74 27.42
C GLY A 217 -9.69 0.66 27.51
N ASP A 218 -10.77 0.76 26.72
CA ASP A 218 -11.74 -0.35 26.60
C ASP A 218 -11.05 -1.62 26.09
N ILE A 219 -11.51 -2.79 26.52
CA ILE A 219 -11.01 -4.05 25.98
C ILE A 219 -11.71 -4.35 24.65
N LEU A 220 -10.91 -4.66 23.62
CA LEU A 220 -11.42 -5.09 22.33
C LEU A 220 -10.95 -6.51 22.02
N ALA A 221 -11.82 -7.29 21.36
CA ALA A 221 -11.45 -8.51 20.68
C ALA A 221 -11.68 -8.33 19.18
N VAL A 222 -10.63 -8.53 18.38
CA VAL A 222 -10.62 -8.23 16.94
C VAL A 222 -10.18 -9.46 16.17
N SER A 223 -10.96 -9.84 15.15
CA SER A 223 -10.59 -10.86 14.18
C SER A 223 -10.48 -10.25 12.79
N GLY A 224 -9.26 -10.06 12.32
CA GLY A 224 -8.96 -9.67 10.94
C GLY A 224 -9.26 -10.79 9.94
N ILE A 225 -9.57 -12.01 10.40
CA ILE A 225 -9.95 -13.16 9.57
C ILE A 225 -11.44 -13.09 9.25
N THR A 226 -12.29 -12.85 10.27
CA THR A 226 -13.75 -12.81 10.12
C THR A 226 -14.32 -11.41 9.92
N GLY A 227 -13.54 -10.36 10.22
CA GLY A 227 -14.00 -8.97 10.22
C GLY A 227 -14.83 -8.60 11.46
N GLU A 228 -14.77 -9.40 12.51
CA GLU A 228 -15.53 -9.18 13.76
C GLU A 228 -14.74 -8.37 14.76
N VAL A 229 -15.42 -7.42 15.41
CA VAL A 229 -14.89 -6.60 16.49
C VAL A 229 -15.88 -6.64 17.65
N VAL A 230 -15.42 -7.05 18.82
CA VAL A 230 -16.24 -7.08 20.03
C VAL A 230 -15.70 -6.06 21.03
N ILE A 231 -16.53 -5.10 21.40
CA ILE A 231 -16.22 -4.07 22.39
C ILE A 231 -16.61 -4.58 23.77
N ASN A 232 -15.68 -4.49 24.72
CA ASN A 232 -15.86 -5.00 26.08
C ASN A 232 -16.39 -6.45 26.10
N PRO A 233 -15.62 -7.41 25.50
CA PRO A 233 -16.04 -8.80 25.38
C PRO A 233 -16.20 -9.47 26.76
N THR A 234 -17.08 -10.47 26.81
CA THR A 234 -17.20 -11.35 27.97
C THR A 234 -15.97 -12.24 28.11
N GLU A 235 -15.78 -12.86 29.29
CA GLU A 235 -14.68 -13.82 29.49
C GLU A 235 -14.74 -15.00 28.50
N GLU A 236 -15.93 -15.46 28.14
CA GLU A 236 -16.15 -16.51 27.16
C GLU A 236 -15.70 -16.06 25.76
N GLN A 237 -16.08 -14.86 25.31
CA GLN A 237 -15.65 -14.28 24.04
C GLN A 237 -14.14 -14.05 24.01
N ILE A 238 -13.53 -13.58 25.10
CA ILE A 238 -12.08 -13.45 25.22
C ILE A 238 -11.40 -14.81 25.03
N ALA A 239 -11.93 -15.86 25.64
CA ALA A 239 -11.40 -17.20 25.50
C ALA A 239 -11.53 -17.74 24.07
N GLU A 240 -12.67 -17.49 23.40
CA GLU A 240 -12.89 -17.87 21.99
C GLU A 240 -11.90 -17.16 21.05
N PHE A 241 -11.75 -15.83 21.18
CA PHE A 241 -10.81 -15.07 20.35
C PHE A 241 -9.35 -15.48 20.58
N LYS A 242 -8.96 -15.73 21.85
CA LYS A 242 -7.61 -16.24 22.17
C LYS A 242 -7.37 -17.62 21.56
N ALA A 243 -8.34 -18.53 21.67
CA ALA A 243 -8.23 -19.86 21.06
C ALA A 243 -8.12 -19.76 19.53
N ALA A 244 -8.90 -18.89 18.90
CA ALA A 244 -8.79 -18.61 17.45
C ALA A 244 -7.42 -18.03 17.08
N GLY A 245 -6.86 -17.14 17.90
CA GLY A 245 -5.52 -16.58 17.71
C GLY A 245 -4.42 -17.65 17.84
N GLU A 246 -4.51 -18.53 18.81
CA GLU A 246 -3.58 -19.66 18.99
C GLU A 246 -3.67 -20.64 17.80
N ALA A 247 -4.87 -20.96 17.36
CA ALA A 247 -5.09 -21.81 16.19
C ALA A 247 -4.48 -21.19 14.91
N TYR A 248 -4.68 -19.90 14.70
CA TYR A 248 -4.07 -19.18 13.59
C TYR A 248 -2.54 -19.14 13.66
N ALA A 249 -1.97 -18.89 14.85
CA ALA A 249 -0.52 -18.91 15.05
C ALA A 249 0.08 -20.30 14.78
N LYS A 250 -0.59 -21.37 15.19
CA LYS A 250 -0.20 -22.75 14.89
C LYS A 250 -0.24 -23.00 13.38
N GLN A 251 -1.31 -22.60 12.72
CA GLN A 251 -1.45 -22.74 11.27
C GLN A 251 -0.36 -21.97 10.52
N LYS A 252 -0.03 -20.75 10.96
CA LYS A 252 1.06 -19.94 10.40
C LYS A 252 2.42 -20.63 10.57
N ALA A 253 2.66 -21.27 11.71
CA ALA A 253 3.87 -22.08 11.94
C ALA A 253 3.94 -23.31 11.01
N GLU A 254 2.82 -23.97 10.73
CA GLU A 254 2.73 -25.06 9.75
C GLU A 254 3.03 -24.57 8.32
N TRP A 255 2.52 -23.38 7.93
CA TRP A 255 2.86 -22.78 6.64
C TRP A 255 4.35 -22.47 6.51
N ALA A 256 5.00 -22.01 7.58
CA ALA A 256 6.42 -21.69 7.57
C ALA A 256 7.30 -22.91 7.21
N LEU A 257 6.86 -24.13 7.50
CA LEU A 257 7.53 -25.37 7.10
C LEU A 257 7.53 -25.59 5.57
N LEU A 258 6.69 -24.85 4.83
CA LEU A 258 6.60 -24.95 3.39
C LEU A 258 7.54 -23.99 2.65
N LYS A 259 8.39 -23.23 3.35
CA LYS A 259 9.27 -22.21 2.76
C LYS A 259 10.07 -22.74 1.56
N ASP A 260 10.68 -23.91 1.70
CA ASP A 260 11.53 -24.51 0.66
C ASP A 260 10.80 -25.59 -0.17
N ALA A 261 9.50 -25.75 0.03
CA ALA A 261 8.71 -26.72 -0.70
C ALA A 261 8.33 -26.19 -2.10
N GLN A 262 8.31 -27.09 -3.08
CA GLN A 262 7.74 -26.76 -4.39
C GLN A 262 6.24 -26.50 -4.29
N THR A 263 5.77 -25.55 -5.09
CA THR A 263 4.33 -25.23 -5.21
C THR A 263 3.68 -26.19 -6.17
N VAL A 264 3.11 -27.25 -5.65
CA VAL A 264 2.41 -28.27 -6.44
C VAL A 264 1.02 -28.52 -5.88
N THR A 265 0.07 -28.84 -6.76
CA THR A 265 -1.27 -29.30 -6.39
C THR A 265 -1.25 -30.75 -5.90
N ALA A 266 -2.36 -31.24 -5.37
CA ALA A 266 -2.48 -32.61 -4.89
C ALA A 266 -2.20 -33.67 -5.98
N ASP A 267 -2.53 -33.35 -7.22
CA ASP A 267 -2.26 -34.15 -8.42
C ASP A 267 -0.89 -33.89 -9.07
N GLY A 268 -0.05 -33.03 -8.45
CA GLY A 268 1.36 -32.84 -8.81
C GLY A 268 1.65 -31.79 -9.87
N LYS A 269 0.66 -30.97 -10.27
CA LYS A 269 0.90 -29.86 -11.22
C LYS A 269 1.61 -28.71 -10.49
N HIS A 270 2.70 -28.22 -11.06
CA HIS A 270 3.47 -27.07 -10.55
C HIS A 270 2.87 -25.74 -10.98
N PHE A 271 2.91 -24.77 -10.07
CA PHE A 271 2.57 -23.36 -10.29
C PHE A 271 3.67 -22.48 -9.70
N GLU A 272 3.93 -21.34 -10.31
CA GLU A 272 4.93 -20.38 -9.80
C GLU A 272 4.27 -19.39 -8.84
N LEU A 273 4.72 -19.36 -7.58
CA LEU A 273 4.33 -18.34 -6.60
C LEU A 273 5.38 -17.26 -6.54
N ALA A 274 4.98 -16.05 -6.92
CA ALA A 274 5.84 -14.89 -6.99
C ALA A 274 5.43 -13.80 -6.00
N ALA A 275 6.34 -12.88 -5.71
CA ALA A 275 6.07 -11.74 -4.84
C ALA A 275 6.00 -10.42 -5.61
N ASN A 276 5.14 -9.51 -5.12
CA ASN A 276 5.13 -8.11 -5.52
C ASN A 276 6.09 -7.33 -4.61
N ILE A 277 6.95 -6.50 -5.18
CA ILE A 277 7.87 -5.63 -4.45
C ILE A 277 7.80 -4.18 -4.93
N GLY A 278 8.19 -3.24 -4.07
CA GLY A 278 8.33 -1.83 -4.39
C GLY A 278 9.80 -1.37 -4.35
N THR A 279 10.64 -1.99 -3.53
CA THR A 279 12.03 -1.59 -3.29
C THR A 279 12.96 -2.80 -3.23
N PRO A 280 14.27 -2.61 -3.44
CA PRO A 280 15.26 -3.67 -3.25
C PRO A 280 15.29 -4.27 -1.82
N LYS A 281 14.88 -3.50 -0.82
CA LYS A 281 14.80 -3.96 0.58
C LYS A 281 13.77 -5.08 0.79
N ASP A 282 12.77 -5.15 -0.06
CA ASP A 282 11.70 -6.15 0.03
C ASP A 282 12.18 -7.58 -0.30
N VAL A 283 13.32 -7.71 -0.99
CA VAL A 283 13.86 -8.99 -1.46
C VAL A 283 14.17 -9.95 -0.30
N GLU A 284 14.59 -9.45 0.85
CA GLU A 284 14.79 -10.26 2.04
C GLU A 284 13.48 -10.96 2.45
N GLY A 285 12.39 -10.20 2.57
CA GLY A 285 11.06 -10.74 2.87
C GLY A 285 10.53 -11.71 1.81
N VAL A 286 10.84 -11.46 0.54
CA VAL A 286 10.50 -12.37 -0.58
C VAL A 286 11.16 -13.74 -0.39
N ASN A 287 12.46 -13.76 -0.11
CA ASN A 287 13.21 -15.01 0.12
C ASN A 287 12.76 -15.69 1.42
N ASP A 288 12.48 -14.93 2.47
CA ASP A 288 12.04 -15.47 3.76
C ASP A 288 10.68 -16.16 3.69
N ASN A 289 9.82 -15.72 2.80
CA ASN A 289 8.54 -16.35 2.51
C ASN A 289 8.60 -17.41 1.38
N GLY A 290 9.79 -17.76 0.91
CA GLY A 290 9.99 -18.84 -0.04
C GLY A 290 9.37 -18.58 -1.42
N ALA A 291 9.33 -17.33 -1.89
CA ALA A 291 8.88 -17.01 -3.24
C ALA A 291 9.77 -17.63 -4.30
N GLU A 292 9.17 -18.05 -5.42
CA GLU A 292 9.86 -18.67 -6.55
C GLU A 292 10.29 -17.63 -7.60
N ALA A 293 9.71 -16.42 -7.53
CA ALA A 293 10.01 -15.29 -8.42
C ALA A 293 9.61 -13.96 -7.77
N VAL A 294 10.02 -12.85 -8.38
CA VAL A 294 9.35 -11.54 -8.27
C VAL A 294 8.49 -11.38 -9.52
N GLY A 295 7.16 -11.39 -9.35
CA GLY A 295 6.22 -11.26 -10.45
C GLY A 295 5.81 -9.82 -10.76
N LEU A 296 6.13 -8.89 -9.85
CA LEU A 296 5.96 -7.46 -10.06
C LEU A 296 6.97 -6.67 -9.22
N TYR A 297 7.93 -6.04 -9.88
CA TYR A 297 8.70 -4.95 -9.29
C TYR A 297 8.15 -3.62 -9.79
N ARG A 298 7.55 -2.86 -8.87
CA ARG A 298 6.96 -1.53 -9.12
C ARG A 298 8.05 -0.48 -9.10
N THR A 299 8.53 -0.08 -10.26
CA THR A 299 9.66 0.85 -10.37
C THR A 299 9.30 2.30 -10.08
N GLU A 300 8.02 2.66 -10.06
CA GLU A 300 7.56 4.02 -9.75
C GLU A 300 8.02 4.51 -8.38
N PHE A 301 8.25 3.64 -7.40
CA PHE A 301 8.79 4.05 -6.09
C PHE A 301 10.19 4.68 -6.20
N LEU A 302 11.03 4.22 -7.12
CA LEU A 302 12.33 4.86 -7.37
C LEU A 302 12.19 6.32 -7.82
N TYR A 303 11.13 6.62 -8.58
CA TYR A 303 10.83 7.97 -9.04
C TYR A 303 10.17 8.80 -7.94
N MET A 304 9.24 8.22 -7.20
CA MET A 304 8.49 8.93 -6.15
C MET A 304 9.35 9.30 -4.95
N ASP A 305 10.36 8.47 -4.62
CA ASP A 305 11.28 8.71 -3.51
C ASP A 305 12.45 9.65 -3.89
N SER A 306 12.50 10.12 -5.15
CA SER A 306 13.54 10.99 -5.68
C SER A 306 13.06 12.45 -5.79
N GLN A 307 14.01 13.39 -5.74
CA GLN A 307 13.74 14.82 -5.95
C GLN A 307 13.87 15.25 -7.43
N ASP A 308 14.38 14.37 -8.27
CA ASP A 308 14.55 14.51 -9.72
C ASP A 308 14.48 13.13 -10.35
N PHE A 309 14.44 13.06 -11.69
CA PHE A 309 14.47 11.78 -12.39
C PHE A 309 15.68 10.94 -11.99
N PRO A 310 15.47 9.68 -11.54
CA PRO A 310 16.58 8.79 -11.22
C PRO A 310 17.50 8.62 -12.42
N THR A 311 18.82 8.73 -12.19
CA THR A 311 19.81 8.53 -13.24
C THR A 311 19.83 7.08 -13.72
N GLU A 312 20.46 6.82 -14.88
CA GLU A 312 20.66 5.46 -15.37
C GLU A 312 21.42 4.60 -14.36
N ASP A 313 22.40 5.18 -13.66
CA ASP A 313 23.21 4.47 -12.67
C ASP A 313 22.42 4.17 -11.39
N ASP A 314 21.61 5.11 -10.88
CA ASP A 314 20.76 4.89 -9.72
C ASP A 314 19.77 3.73 -9.98
N GLN A 315 19.14 3.75 -11.15
CA GLN A 315 18.22 2.69 -11.56
C GLN A 315 18.95 1.35 -11.75
N TYR A 316 20.12 1.37 -12.39
CA TYR A 316 20.94 0.18 -12.59
C TYR A 316 21.30 -0.49 -11.27
N GLU A 317 21.76 0.26 -10.27
CA GLU A 317 22.11 -0.30 -8.95
C GLU A 317 20.89 -0.89 -8.24
N ALA A 318 19.72 -0.25 -8.33
CA ALA A 318 18.49 -0.78 -7.75
C ALA A 318 18.05 -2.10 -8.43
N TYR A 319 18.05 -2.17 -9.75
CA TYR A 319 17.65 -3.37 -10.50
C TYR A 319 18.65 -4.51 -10.30
N LYS A 320 19.95 -4.21 -10.30
CA LYS A 320 21.03 -5.15 -10.00
C LYS A 320 20.85 -5.76 -8.60
N ALA A 321 20.62 -4.92 -7.60
CA ALA A 321 20.43 -5.38 -6.21
C ALA A 321 19.28 -6.40 -6.11
N VAL A 322 18.17 -6.16 -6.80
CA VAL A 322 17.02 -7.10 -6.82
C VAL A 322 17.40 -8.39 -7.54
N LEU A 323 18.01 -8.30 -8.73
CA LEU A 323 18.38 -9.47 -9.54
C LEU A 323 19.39 -10.37 -8.80
N GLU A 324 20.42 -9.79 -8.21
CA GLU A 324 21.41 -10.51 -7.41
C GLU A 324 20.78 -11.13 -6.17
N GLY A 325 19.94 -10.35 -5.44
CA GLY A 325 19.26 -10.82 -4.22
C GLY A 325 18.27 -11.96 -4.46
N MET A 326 17.74 -12.09 -5.68
CA MET A 326 16.86 -13.19 -6.05
C MET A 326 17.58 -14.48 -6.43
N ASN A 327 18.94 -14.50 -6.45
CA ASN A 327 19.74 -15.70 -6.64
C ASN A 327 19.35 -16.56 -7.85
N GLY A 328 19.18 -15.94 -9.01
CA GLY A 328 18.83 -16.59 -10.27
C GLY A 328 17.34 -16.89 -10.47
N LYS A 329 16.50 -16.61 -9.49
CA LYS A 329 15.04 -16.65 -9.64
C LYS A 329 14.57 -15.51 -10.56
N PRO A 330 13.49 -15.69 -11.36
CA PRO A 330 13.01 -14.65 -12.26
C PRO A 330 12.52 -13.39 -11.54
N VAL A 331 12.73 -12.25 -12.20
CA VAL A 331 12.25 -10.94 -11.73
C VAL A 331 11.55 -10.22 -12.88
N VAL A 332 10.24 -10.02 -12.75
CA VAL A 332 9.45 -9.18 -13.66
C VAL A 332 9.52 -7.74 -13.20
N VAL A 333 10.16 -6.90 -13.98
CA VAL A 333 10.26 -5.46 -13.73
C VAL A 333 9.27 -4.73 -14.61
N ARG A 334 8.32 -4.03 -14.00
CA ARG A 334 7.39 -3.16 -14.69
C ARG A 334 8.04 -1.81 -14.96
N THR A 335 8.02 -1.37 -16.22
CA THR A 335 8.46 -0.01 -16.53
C THR A 335 7.53 1.01 -15.89
N MET A 336 7.98 2.25 -15.77
CA MET A 336 7.35 3.32 -15.01
C MET A 336 5.83 3.41 -15.26
N ASP A 337 5.07 3.39 -14.17
CA ASP A 337 3.61 3.57 -14.16
C ASP A 337 3.26 4.81 -13.31
N ILE A 338 3.46 5.98 -13.91
CA ILE A 338 3.16 7.30 -13.34
C ILE A 338 1.95 7.91 -14.07
N GLY A 339 1.21 8.76 -13.39
CA GLY A 339 -0.07 9.33 -13.81
C GLY A 339 -1.24 8.68 -13.08
N GLY A 340 -2.45 9.17 -13.28
CA GLY A 340 -3.61 8.75 -12.51
C GLY A 340 -3.57 9.31 -11.10
N ASP A 341 -3.29 8.48 -10.12
CA ASP A 341 -3.15 8.81 -8.68
C ASP A 341 -1.70 9.02 -8.24
N LYS A 342 -0.72 8.85 -9.15
CA LYS A 342 0.71 8.96 -8.86
C LYS A 342 1.30 10.16 -9.58
N GLU A 343 1.64 11.18 -8.82
CA GLU A 343 2.27 12.41 -9.31
C GLU A 343 3.75 12.46 -8.88
N LEU A 344 4.59 13.07 -9.73
CA LEU A 344 5.98 13.38 -9.41
C LEU A 344 6.10 14.90 -9.30
N PRO A 345 6.58 15.44 -8.16
CA PRO A 345 6.67 16.89 -7.95
C PRO A 345 7.55 17.61 -8.99
N TYR A 346 8.50 16.89 -9.57
CA TYR A 346 9.47 17.41 -10.55
C TYR A 346 9.10 17.08 -12.01
N PHE A 347 7.93 16.46 -12.25
CA PHE A 347 7.45 16.11 -13.58
C PHE A 347 6.06 16.67 -13.82
N ASP A 348 6.02 17.84 -14.46
CA ASP A 348 4.76 18.54 -14.73
C ASP A 348 3.98 17.85 -15.85
N LEU A 349 2.89 17.21 -15.47
CA LEU A 349 1.95 16.57 -16.38
C LEU A 349 0.69 17.44 -16.52
N PRO A 350 0.06 17.45 -17.70
CA PRO A 350 -1.19 18.19 -17.89
C PRO A 350 -2.27 17.75 -16.92
N LYS A 351 -2.98 18.70 -16.30
CA LYS A 351 -4.16 18.38 -15.50
C LYS A 351 -5.28 17.87 -16.39
N GLU A 352 -5.79 16.70 -16.05
CA GLU A 352 -6.82 16.01 -16.83
C GLU A 352 -8.12 15.87 -16.02
N MET A 353 -9.25 15.85 -16.72
CA MET A 353 -10.56 15.62 -16.10
C MET A 353 -10.75 14.18 -15.60
N ASN A 354 -10.09 13.22 -16.25
CA ASN A 354 -10.13 11.81 -15.94
C ASN A 354 -8.70 11.20 -15.99
N PRO A 355 -7.85 11.47 -15.00
CA PRO A 355 -6.44 11.08 -15.04
C PRO A 355 -6.20 9.59 -15.28
N PHE A 356 -7.04 8.71 -14.72
CA PHE A 356 -6.93 7.27 -14.93
C PHE A 356 -7.19 6.83 -16.37
N LEU A 357 -7.94 7.61 -17.15
CA LEU A 357 -8.22 7.36 -18.58
C LEU A 357 -7.28 8.14 -19.50
N GLY A 358 -6.39 8.93 -18.95
CA GLY A 358 -5.60 9.92 -19.65
C GLY A 358 -4.16 9.51 -19.97
N PHE A 359 -3.28 10.48 -19.86
CA PHE A 359 -1.87 10.41 -20.20
C PHE A 359 -1.07 9.84 -19.04
N ARG A 360 -0.89 8.51 -19.02
CA ARG A 360 -0.20 7.78 -17.95
C ARG A 360 0.65 6.63 -18.48
N ALA A 361 1.60 6.19 -17.68
CA ALA A 361 2.42 5.00 -17.85
C ALA A 361 3.05 4.92 -19.25
N LEU A 362 2.80 3.84 -20.00
CA LEU A 362 3.40 3.64 -21.32
C LEU A 362 3.04 4.76 -22.31
N ARG A 363 1.86 5.36 -22.19
CA ARG A 363 1.46 6.51 -23.04
C ARG A 363 2.41 7.69 -22.89
N ILE A 364 2.89 7.93 -21.66
CA ILE A 364 3.95 8.91 -21.40
C ILE A 364 5.27 8.42 -21.98
N SER A 365 5.66 7.19 -21.67
CA SER A 365 6.97 6.61 -21.99
C SER A 365 7.29 6.62 -23.49
N ILE A 366 6.30 6.33 -24.35
CA ILE A 366 6.48 6.31 -25.81
C ILE A 366 6.22 7.65 -26.50
N SER A 367 5.79 8.67 -25.75
CA SER A 367 5.60 10.04 -26.25
C SER A 367 6.89 10.83 -26.29
N GLU A 368 6.89 11.98 -26.97
CA GLU A 368 8.01 12.92 -26.93
C GLU A 368 8.35 13.39 -25.52
N THR A 369 7.34 13.54 -24.65
CA THR A 369 7.50 14.02 -23.27
C THR A 369 8.28 13.03 -22.39
N GLY A 370 8.01 11.73 -22.50
CA GLY A 370 8.60 10.72 -21.63
C GLY A 370 9.67 9.85 -22.27
N ASN A 371 9.94 10.01 -23.58
CA ASN A 371 10.81 9.09 -24.32
C ASN A 371 12.24 9.02 -23.77
N GLN A 372 12.82 10.16 -23.38
CA GLN A 372 14.17 10.17 -22.82
C GLN A 372 14.26 9.41 -21.50
N MET A 373 13.30 9.65 -20.61
CA MET A 373 13.19 8.95 -19.32
C MET A 373 12.98 7.45 -19.54
N PHE A 374 12.13 7.05 -20.47
CA PHE A 374 11.90 5.66 -20.82
C PHE A 374 13.17 4.97 -21.35
N ARG A 375 13.92 5.63 -22.23
CA ARG A 375 15.22 5.13 -22.74
C ARG A 375 16.23 4.95 -21.61
N THR A 376 16.31 5.91 -20.69
CA THR A 376 17.17 5.80 -19.50
C THR A 376 16.81 4.59 -18.65
N GLN A 377 15.52 4.35 -18.38
CA GLN A 377 15.06 3.17 -17.66
C GLN A 377 15.41 1.87 -18.38
N LEU A 378 15.15 1.80 -19.69
CA LEU A 378 15.44 0.61 -20.49
C LEU A 378 16.94 0.29 -20.53
N ARG A 379 17.80 1.31 -20.66
CA ARG A 379 19.27 1.13 -20.59
C ARG A 379 19.70 0.57 -19.24
N ALA A 380 19.18 1.11 -18.16
CA ALA A 380 19.47 0.61 -16.82
C ALA A 380 19.04 -0.86 -16.64
N LEU A 381 17.85 -1.23 -17.11
CA LEU A 381 17.35 -2.61 -17.09
C LEU A 381 18.22 -3.55 -17.93
N LEU A 382 18.57 -3.13 -19.15
CA LEU A 382 19.43 -3.92 -20.04
C LEU A 382 20.82 -4.13 -19.45
N ARG A 383 21.43 -3.12 -18.86
CA ARG A 383 22.71 -3.23 -18.13
C ARG A 383 22.61 -4.18 -16.94
N ALA A 384 21.52 -4.13 -16.20
CA ALA A 384 21.28 -4.99 -15.04
C ALA A 384 21.01 -6.46 -15.41
N SER A 385 20.58 -6.73 -16.63
CA SER A 385 20.15 -8.06 -17.09
C SER A 385 21.16 -9.19 -16.89
N VAL A 386 22.46 -8.86 -16.87
CA VAL A 386 23.54 -9.84 -16.68
C VAL A 386 23.70 -10.32 -15.23
N HIS A 387 23.00 -9.70 -14.28
CA HIS A 387 23.05 -10.01 -12.85
C HIS A 387 21.99 -11.00 -12.37
N GLY A 388 21.08 -11.42 -13.25
CA GLY A 388 20.02 -12.38 -12.90
C GLY A 388 19.04 -12.60 -14.05
N LYS A 389 17.92 -13.24 -13.77
CA LYS A 389 16.90 -13.56 -14.77
C LYS A 389 15.87 -12.44 -14.87
N LEU A 390 16.13 -11.48 -15.77
CA LEU A 390 15.27 -10.32 -15.99
C LEU A 390 14.11 -10.65 -16.94
N ARG A 391 12.92 -10.20 -16.57
CA ARG A 391 11.72 -10.08 -17.41
C ARG A 391 11.26 -8.62 -17.41
N ILE A 392 10.94 -8.05 -18.56
CA ILE A 392 10.48 -6.66 -18.68
C ILE A 392 8.99 -6.64 -19.03
N MET A 393 8.22 -5.85 -18.33
CA MET A 393 6.78 -5.73 -18.49
C MET A 393 6.36 -4.29 -18.73
N PHE A 394 5.62 -4.03 -19.82
CA PHE A 394 5.05 -2.72 -20.12
C PHE A 394 3.64 -2.59 -19.55
N PRO A 395 3.35 -1.53 -18.76
CA PRO A 395 2.03 -1.26 -18.20
C PRO A 395 1.12 -0.54 -19.19
N MET A 396 -0.19 -0.55 -18.95
CA MET A 396 -1.20 0.29 -19.62
C MET A 396 -1.23 0.16 -21.15
N VAL A 397 -0.96 -1.03 -21.65
CA VAL A 397 -0.99 -1.31 -23.09
C VAL A 397 -2.43 -1.53 -23.56
N ALA A 398 -2.90 -0.69 -24.47
CA ALA A 398 -4.21 -0.80 -25.10
C ALA A 398 -4.12 -1.32 -26.55
N LEU A 399 -3.09 -0.92 -27.29
CA LEU A 399 -2.92 -1.22 -28.70
C LEU A 399 -1.66 -2.03 -28.94
N LEU A 400 -1.72 -2.96 -29.89
CA LEU A 400 -0.55 -3.73 -30.33
C LEU A 400 0.57 -2.83 -30.88
N THR A 401 0.20 -1.70 -31.48
CA THR A 401 1.16 -0.70 -31.97
C THR A 401 1.93 -0.01 -30.83
N GLU A 402 1.32 0.20 -29.67
CA GLU A 402 2.03 0.73 -28.49
C GLU A 402 3.11 -0.26 -28.01
N PHE A 403 2.76 -1.55 -27.93
CA PHE A 403 3.73 -2.60 -27.61
C PHE A 403 4.88 -2.64 -28.62
N ARG A 404 4.58 -2.61 -29.92
CA ARG A 404 5.60 -2.62 -30.97
C ARG A 404 6.52 -1.42 -30.88
N THR A 405 5.98 -0.23 -30.59
CA THR A 405 6.77 0.99 -30.38
C THR A 405 7.70 0.85 -29.18
N ALA A 406 7.18 0.41 -28.04
CA ALA A 406 7.97 0.22 -26.83
C ALA A 406 9.07 -0.83 -27.00
N LYS A 407 8.75 -1.96 -27.63
CA LYS A 407 9.70 -3.02 -27.95
C LYS A 407 10.76 -2.53 -28.95
N GLY A 408 10.39 -1.73 -29.94
CA GLY A 408 11.32 -1.12 -30.88
C GLY A 408 12.33 -0.21 -30.18
N ILE A 409 11.90 0.62 -29.23
CA ILE A 409 12.78 1.46 -28.41
C ILE A 409 13.72 0.61 -27.56
N LEU A 410 13.23 -0.48 -26.97
CA LEU A 410 14.05 -1.43 -26.20
C LEU A 410 15.16 -2.03 -27.07
N GLU A 411 14.82 -2.50 -28.27
CA GLU A 411 15.80 -3.09 -29.20
C GLU A 411 16.83 -2.06 -29.69
N GLU A 412 16.41 -0.81 -29.91
CA GLU A 412 17.34 0.28 -30.26
C GLU A 412 18.36 0.52 -29.12
N GLU A 413 17.90 0.60 -27.86
CA GLU A 413 18.82 0.82 -26.73
C GLU A 413 19.70 -0.40 -26.48
N LYS A 414 19.19 -1.62 -26.68
CA LYS A 414 20.01 -2.85 -26.64
C LYS A 414 21.14 -2.79 -27.69
N ALA A 415 20.82 -2.44 -28.93
CA ALA A 415 21.79 -2.32 -30.00
C ALA A 415 22.88 -1.26 -29.70
N LYS A 416 22.48 -0.12 -29.11
CA LYS A 416 23.42 0.93 -28.68
C LYS A 416 24.39 0.42 -27.62
N LEU A 417 23.86 -0.20 -26.54
CA LEU A 417 24.69 -0.75 -25.47
C LEU A 417 25.68 -1.80 -25.95
N VAL A 418 25.25 -2.70 -26.83
CA VAL A 418 26.14 -3.71 -27.45
C VAL A 418 27.24 -3.02 -28.29
N ALA A 419 26.91 -1.97 -29.07
CA ALA A 419 27.87 -1.19 -29.81
C ALA A 419 28.86 -0.43 -28.92
N GLU A 420 28.42 -0.02 -27.73
CA GLU A 420 29.26 0.59 -26.68
C GLU A 420 30.14 -0.44 -25.93
N GLY A 421 30.00 -1.74 -26.23
CA GLY A 421 30.74 -2.82 -25.56
C GLY A 421 30.16 -3.21 -24.20
N VAL A 422 28.94 -2.80 -23.89
CA VAL A 422 28.25 -3.15 -22.63
C VAL A 422 27.55 -4.50 -22.79
N ALA A 423 27.79 -5.41 -21.85
CA ALA A 423 27.17 -6.73 -21.87
C ALA A 423 25.66 -6.62 -21.53
N VAL A 424 24.85 -7.33 -22.31
CA VAL A 424 23.40 -7.46 -22.13
C VAL A 424 23.02 -8.93 -22.25
N ALA A 425 22.13 -9.43 -21.42
CA ALA A 425 21.66 -10.82 -21.51
C ALA A 425 20.84 -11.06 -22.80
N ASP A 426 20.93 -12.28 -23.32
CA ASP A 426 20.23 -12.67 -24.56
C ASP A 426 18.82 -13.20 -24.32
N ASP A 427 18.53 -13.63 -23.08
CA ASP A 427 17.31 -14.36 -22.68
C ASP A 427 16.29 -13.49 -21.94
N ILE A 428 16.26 -12.18 -22.22
CA ILE A 428 15.30 -11.26 -21.61
C ILE A 428 13.91 -11.49 -22.22
N GLU A 429 12.96 -11.95 -21.38
CA GLU A 429 11.57 -12.03 -21.78
C GLU A 429 10.90 -10.64 -21.71
N VAL A 430 10.09 -10.31 -22.71
CA VAL A 430 9.35 -9.03 -22.79
C VAL A 430 7.86 -9.28 -22.90
N GLY A 431 7.12 -8.82 -21.92
CA GLY A 431 5.67 -8.99 -21.85
C GLY A 431 4.92 -7.70 -21.57
N ILE A 432 3.63 -7.83 -21.39
CA ILE A 432 2.74 -6.71 -21.07
C ILE A 432 1.88 -7.03 -19.84
N MET A 433 1.53 -5.96 -19.12
CA MET A 433 0.45 -6.03 -18.14
C MET A 433 -0.89 -6.00 -18.88
N ILE A 434 -1.74 -6.97 -18.62
CA ILE A 434 -3.12 -6.99 -19.11
C ILE A 434 -4.00 -6.33 -18.04
N GLU A 435 -4.33 -5.09 -18.28
CA GLU A 435 -5.13 -4.27 -17.37
C GLU A 435 -6.14 -3.38 -18.10
N ILE A 436 -6.05 -3.31 -19.42
CA ILE A 436 -7.01 -2.61 -20.28
C ILE A 436 -7.87 -3.66 -21.00
N PRO A 437 -9.20 -3.56 -20.95
CA PRO A 437 -10.11 -4.53 -21.57
C PRO A 437 -9.86 -4.76 -23.06
N ALA A 438 -9.43 -3.72 -23.80
CA ALA A 438 -9.11 -3.84 -25.22
C ALA A 438 -7.95 -4.84 -25.47
N ALA A 439 -6.90 -4.79 -24.64
CA ALA A 439 -5.78 -5.72 -24.72
C ALA A 439 -6.21 -7.14 -24.32
N ALA A 440 -7.04 -7.27 -23.29
CA ALA A 440 -7.59 -8.57 -22.88
C ALA A 440 -8.44 -9.23 -23.98
N MET A 441 -9.21 -8.44 -24.71
CA MET A 441 -10.02 -8.93 -25.85
C MET A 441 -9.17 -9.36 -27.05
N LEU A 442 -8.05 -8.69 -27.29
CA LEU A 442 -7.11 -8.99 -28.39
C LEU A 442 -5.89 -9.81 -27.93
N ALA A 443 -6.00 -10.50 -26.81
CA ALA A 443 -4.89 -11.26 -26.23
C ALA A 443 -4.31 -12.29 -27.19
N ASP A 444 -5.12 -12.88 -28.08
CA ASP A 444 -4.68 -13.82 -29.11
C ASP A 444 -3.72 -13.18 -30.15
N GLN A 445 -3.86 -11.89 -30.42
CA GLN A 445 -2.95 -11.17 -31.30
C GLN A 445 -1.68 -10.74 -30.57
N PHE A 446 -1.82 -10.25 -29.32
CA PHE A 446 -0.66 -9.91 -28.48
C PHE A 446 0.22 -11.14 -28.19
N ALA A 447 -0.38 -12.29 -27.92
CA ALA A 447 0.32 -13.54 -27.57
C ALA A 447 1.33 -13.98 -28.66
N LYS A 448 1.11 -13.60 -29.92
CA LYS A 448 2.06 -13.88 -31.02
C LYS A 448 3.36 -13.08 -30.94
N GLU A 449 3.35 -11.97 -30.20
CA GLU A 449 4.47 -11.02 -30.19
C GLU A 449 5.10 -10.83 -28.81
N VAL A 450 4.38 -11.10 -27.72
CA VAL A 450 4.91 -11.05 -26.37
C VAL A 450 5.48 -12.39 -25.93
N ASP A 451 6.33 -12.38 -24.91
CA ASP A 451 6.83 -13.60 -24.27
C ASP A 451 5.92 -14.06 -23.13
N PHE A 452 5.19 -13.14 -22.50
CA PHE A 452 4.26 -13.45 -21.42
C PHE A 452 3.20 -12.35 -21.24
N PHE A 453 2.14 -12.70 -20.50
CA PHE A 453 1.20 -11.75 -19.91
C PHE A 453 1.28 -11.77 -18.39
N SER A 454 1.07 -10.61 -17.76
CA SER A 454 0.75 -10.52 -16.34
C SER A 454 -0.53 -9.71 -16.15
N ILE A 455 -1.54 -10.30 -15.54
CA ILE A 455 -2.87 -9.71 -15.43
C ILE A 455 -2.90 -8.78 -14.21
N GLY A 456 -3.14 -7.49 -14.44
CA GLY A 456 -3.32 -6.47 -13.42
C GLY A 456 -4.80 -6.30 -13.08
N THR A 457 -5.34 -7.14 -12.21
CA THR A 457 -6.79 -7.21 -11.96
C THR A 457 -7.40 -5.95 -11.40
N ASN A 458 -6.67 -5.16 -10.61
CA ASN A 458 -7.21 -3.93 -10.02
C ASN A 458 -7.65 -2.93 -11.10
N ASP A 459 -6.76 -2.62 -12.05
CA ASP A 459 -7.07 -1.72 -13.17
C ASP A 459 -7.98 -2.39 -14.20
N LEU A 460 -7.82 -3.70 -14.45
CA LEU A 460 -8.73 -4.43 -15.35
C LEU A 460 -10.19 -4.37 -14.88
N ILE A 461 -10.43 -4.52 -13.57
CA ILE A 461 -11.77 -4.38 -12.99
C ILE A 461 -12.25 -2.93 -13.13
N GLN A 462 -11.43 -1.96 -12.74
CA GLN A 462 -11.75 -0.54 -12.84
C GLN A 462 -12.20 -0.14 -14.25
N TYR A 463 -11.43 -0.50 -15.26
CA TYR A 463 -11.73 -0.14 -16.65
C TYR A 463 -12.89 -0.95 -17.25
N THR A 464 -13.04 -2.22 -16.87
CA THR A 464 -14.14 -3.05 -17.33
C THR A 464 -15.47 -2.60 -16.74
N MET A 465 -15.50 -2.28 -15.45
CA MET A 465 -16.70 -1.82 -14.74
C MET A 465 -16.95 -0.30 -14.89
N ALA A 466 -16.03 0.44 -15.51
CA ALA A 466 -16.08 1.91 -15.64
C ALA A 466 -16.29 2.62 -14.28
N ALA A 467 -15.61 2.13 -13.24
CA ALA A 467 -15.76 2.61 -11.88
C ALA A 467 -14.40 2.91 -11.26
N ASP A 468 -14.23 4.11 -10.74
CA ASP A 468 -13.04 4.50 -9.99
C ASP A 468 -13.00 3.71 -8.66
N ARG A 469 -11.98 2.86 -8.49
CA ARG A 469 -11.79 2.03 -7.28
C ARG A 469 -11.56 2.84 -6.01
N MET A 470 -11.16 4.12 -6.14
CA MET A 470 -10.96 5.04 -5.01
C MET A 470 -12.25 5.74 -4.59
N ASN A 471 -13.32 5.64 -5.38
CA ASN A 471 -14.60 6.26 -5.08
C ASN A 471 -15.49 5.29 -4.28
N GLU A 472 -15.69 5.59 -3.01
CA GLU A 472 -16.48 4.77 -2.09
C GLU A 472 -17.93 4.58 -2.54
N GLN A 473 -18.53 5.57 -3.21
CA GLN A 473 -19.94 5.52 -3.64
C GLN A 473 -20.18 4.46 -4.73
N VAL A 474 -19.15 4.11 -5.50
CA VAL A 474 -19.21 3.08 -6.56
C VAL A 474 -18.40 1.85 -6.23
N SER A 475 -17.93 1.70 -5.00
CA SER A 475 -17.13 0.55 -4.55
C SER A 475 -17.82 -0.80 -4.76
N TYR A 476 -19.15 -0.84 -4.79
CA TYR A 476 -19.96 -2.02 -5.09
C TYR A 476 -19.71 -2.59 -6.50
N LEU A 477 -19.15 -1.79 -7.41
CA LEU A 477 -18.76 -2.22 -8.77
C LEU A 477 -17.37 -2.86 -8.81
N TYR A 478 -16.60 -2.79 -7.74
CA TYR A 478 -15.35 -3.54 -7.64
C TYR A 478 -15.65 -5.02 -7.37
N GLN A 479 -15.84 -5.78 -8.46
CA GLN A 479 -16.33 -7.15 -8.41
C GLN A 479 -15.33 -8.14 -9.06
N PRO A 480 -14.31 -8.59 -8.31
CA PRO A 480 -13.26 -9.48 -8.85
C PRO A 480 -13.79 -10.84 -9.34
N TYR A 481 -14.88 -11.34 -8.75
CA TYR A 481 -15.50 -12.61 -9.14
C TYR A 481 -16.65 -12.45 -10.15
N ASN A 482 -16.86 -11.24 -10.67
CA ASN A 482 -17.89 -11.06 -11.70
C ASN A 482 -17.55 -11.88 -12.93
N PRO A 483 -18.49 -12.66 -13.51
CA PRO A 483 -18.24 -13.49 -14.68
C PRO A 483 -17.65 -12.74 -15.88
N SER A 484 -17.92 -11.45 -16.03
CA SER A 484 -17.30 -10.63 -17.10
C SER A 484 -15.78 -10.51 -16.92
N ILE A 485 -15.32 -10.30 -15.68
CA ILE A 485 -13.90 -10.25 -15.34
C ILE A 485 -13.27 -11.62 -15.51
N LEU A 486 -13.90 -12.67 -14.99
CA LEU A 486 -13.41 -14.04 -15.10
C LEU A 486 -13.26 -14.49 -16.56
N ARG A 487 -14.19 -14.09 -17.43
CA ARG A 487 -14.12 -14.38 -18.87
C ARG A 487 -12.97 -13.66 -19.56
N LEU A 488 -12.68 -12.41 -19.20
CA LEU A 488 -11.50 -11.69 -19.70
C LEU A 488 -10.21 -12.38 -19.27
N ILE A 489 -10.09 -12.73 -17.98
CA ILE A 489 -8.93 -13.45 -17.43
C ILE A 489 -8.74 -14.79 -18.17
N ASN A 490 -9.79 -15.59 -18.30
CA ASN A 490 -9.73 -16.87 -18.98
C ASN A 490 -9.35 -16.74 -20.47
N ASN A 491 -9.85 -15.68 -21.15
CA ASN A 491 -9.46 -15.39 -22.54
C ASN A 491 -7.95 -15.12 -22.67
N VAL A 492 -7.38 -14.35 -21.75
CA VAL A 492 -5.94 -14.03 -21.74
C VAL A 492 -5.11 -15.29 -21.51
N ILE A 493 -5.46 -16.11 -20.53
CA ILE A 493 -4.74 -17.36 -20.23
C ILE A 493 -4.77 -18.31 -21.43
N LYS A 494 -5.94 -18.53 -22.03
CA LYS A 494 -6.08 -19.38 -23.21
C LYS A 494 -5.32 -18.87 -24.42
N ALA A 495 -5.33 -17.56 -24.64
CA ALA A 495 -4.60 -16.93 -25.73
C ALA A 495 -3.08 -17.11 -25.55
N ALA A 496 -2.57 -16.95 -24.34
CA ALA A 496 -1.14 -17.20 -24.03
C ALA A 496 -0.77 -18.65 -24.33
N HIS A 497 -1.53 -19.60 -23.81
CA HIS A 497 -1.24 -21.05 -23.96
C HIS A 497 -1.34 -21.50 -25.41
N ALA A 498 -2.23 -20.92 -26.22
CA ALA A 498 -2.34 -21.23 -27.64
C ALA A 498 -1.06 -20.93 -28.43
N GLU A 499 -0.28 -19.96 -27.98
CA GLU A 499 1.02 -19.57 -28.56
C GLU A 499 2.23 -20.12 -27.75
N GLY A 500 1.99 -21.02 -26.79
CA GLY A 500 3.03 -21.60 -25.94
C GLY A 500 3.67 -20.60 -24.97
N LYS A 501 2.94 -19.55 -24.62
CA LYS A 501 3.36 -18.50 -23.69
C LYS A 501 2.74 -18.74 -22.31
N TRP A 502 3.33 -18.15 -21.27
CA TRP A 502 2.77 -18.21 -19.93
C TRP A 502 1.96 -16.94 -19.59
N ALA A 503 1.01 -17.10 -18.70
CA ALA A 503 0.21 -16.01 -18.15
C ALA A 503 0.30 -16.00 -16.63
N GLY A 504 0.70 -14.86 -16.09
CA GLY A 504 0.73 -14.57 -14.66
C GLY A 504 -0.35 -13.58 -14.25
N MET A 505 -0.44 -13.36 -12.96
CA MET A 505 -1.31 -12.35 -12.36
C MET A 505 -0.59 -11.67 -11.19
N CYS A 506 -0.61 -10.34 -11.15
CA CYS A 506 0.00 -9.55 -10.08
C CYS A 506 -0.98 -8.63 -9.34
N GLY A 507 -2.27 -8.70 -9.70
CA GLY A 507 -3.33 -8.02 -8.97
C GLY A 507 -3.70 -8.74 -7.66
N GLU A 508 -4.53 -8.10 -6.85
CA GLU A 508 -4.93 -8.60 -5.52
C GLU A 508 -5.58 -10.01 -5.55
N MET A 509 -6.22 -10.37 -6.66
CA MET A 509 -6.84 -11.69 -6.82
C MET A 509 -5.82 -12.84 -6.76
N ALA A 510 -4.57 -12.62 -7.14
CA ALA A 510 -3.56 -13.67 -7.17
C ALA A 510 -3.25 -14.24 -5.76
N GLY A 511 -3.42 -13.44 -4.71
CA GLY A 511 -3.24 -13.83 -3.31
C GLY A 511 -4.54 -14.13 -2.55
N ASP A 512 -5.69 -13.94 -3.20
CA ASP A 512 -6.99 -14.18 -2.58
C ASP A 512 -7.31 -15.68 -2.56
N GLN A 513 -7.49 -16.22 -1.35
CA GLN A 513 -7.69 -17.65 -1.13
C GLN A 513 -8.96 -18.20 -1.80
N THR A 514 -9.95 -17.35 -2.04
CA THR A 514 -11.18 -17.72 -2.78
C THR A 514 -10.95 -17.70 -4.29
N ALA A 515 -10.11 -16.77 -4.79
CA ALA A 515 -9.80 -16.67 -6.22
C ALA A 515 -8.79 -17.73 -6.69
N VAL A 516 -7.82 -18.09 -5.87
CA VAL A 516 -6.75 -19.05 -6.22
C VAL A 516 -7.30 -20.35 -6.82
N PRO A 517 -8.31 -21.03 -6.25
CA PRO A 517 -8.88 -22.23 -6.86
C PRO A 517 -9.45 -22.01 -8.27
N LEU A 518 -10.15 -20.90 -8.49
CA LEU A 518 -10.66 -20.52 -9.83
C LEU A 518 -9.51 -20.31 -10.82
N LEU A 519 -8.48 -19.57 -10.39
CA LEU A 519 -7.33 -19.26 -11.25
C LEU A 519 -6.51 -20.51 -11.57
N VAL A 520 -6.37 -21.44 -10.62
CA VAL A 520 -5.80 -22.78 -10.86
C VAL A 520 -6.61 -23.52 -11.91
N GLY A 521 -7.94 -23.50 -11.79
CA GLY A 521 -8.84 -24.14 -12.75
C GLY A 521 -8.82 -23.52 -14.14
N MET A 522 -8.56 -22.21 -14.24
CA MET A 522 -8.36 -21.53 -15.53
C MET A 522 -6.98 -21.80 -16.15
N GLY A 523 -6.04 -22.35 -15.35
CA GLY A 523 -4.69 -22.68 -15.80
C GLY A 523 -3.71 -21.53 -15.72
N LEU A 524 -3.90 -20.55 -14.82
CA LEU A 524 -2.93 -19.47 -14.58
C LEU A 524 -1.57 -20.08 -14.17
N ASP A 525 -0.48 -19.58 -14.72
CA ASP A 525 0.86 -20.16 -14.52
C ASP A 525 1.61 -19.53 -13.33
N GLU A 526 1.54 -18.20 -13.17
CA GLU A 526 2.22 -17.44 -12.11
C GLU A 526 1.22 -16.66 -11.25
N PHE A 527 1.36 -16.76 -9.94
CA PHE A 527 0.55 -16.05 -8.95
C PHE A 527 1.45 -15.11 -8.16
N SER A 528 1.40 -13.80 -8.44
CA SER A 528 2.24 -12.81 -7.78
C SER A 528 1.43 -12.00 -6.76
N MET A 529 1.87 -12.01 -5.52
CA MET A 529 1.14 -11.49 -4.37
C MET A 529 2.08 -10.82 -3.36
N SER A 530 1.54 -10.31 -2.26
CA SER A 530 2.36 -9.93 -1.11
C SER A 530 3.18 -11.14 -0.63
N ALA A 531 4.44 -10.92 -0.29
CA ALA A 531 5.34 -12.00 0.17
C ALA A 531 4.74 -12.80 1.34
N THR A 532 4.05 -12.12 2.25
CA THR A 532 3.40 -12.74 3.42
C THR A 532 2.25 -13.70 3.09
N SER A 533 1.69 -13.61 1.89
CA SER A 533 0.60 -14.49 1.42
C SER A 533 1.08 -15.79 0.77
N ILE A 534 2.36 -15.88 0.40
CA ILE A 534 2.92 -16.98 -0.40
C ILE A 534 2.77 -18.34 0.30
N LEU A 535 3.19 -18.44 1.54
CA LEU A 535 3.18 -19.71 2.27
C LEU A 535 1.76 -20.23 2.52
N ARG A 536 0.83 -19.33 2.81
CA ARG A 536 -0.60 -19.67 2.92
C ARG A 536 -1.17 -20.18 1.60
N THR A 537 -0.86 -19.50 0.50
CA THR A 537 -1.30 -19.90 -0.84
C THR A 537 -0.69 -21.22 -1.26
N ARG A 538 0.61 -21.46 -0.96
CA ARG A 538 1.27 -22.76 -1.20
C ARG A 538 0.57 -23.88 -0.44
N SER A 539 0.19 -23.64 0.82
CA SER A 539 -0.55 -24.60 1.63
C SER A 539 -1.93 -24.91 1.03
N LEU A 540 -2.64 -23.90 0.53
CA LEU A 540 -3.91 -24.08 -0.15
C LEU A 540 -3.73 -24.91 -1.44
N MET A 541 -2.80 -24.54 -2.31
CA MET A 541 -2.56 -25.22 -3.58
C MET A 541 -2.26 -26.71 -3.42
N LYS A 542 -1.53 -27.10 -2.38
CA LYS A 542 -1.26 -28.52 -2.07
C LYS A 542 -2.51 -29.35 -1.82
N LYS A 543 -3.64 -28.74 -1.51
CA LYS A 543 -4.92 -29.42 -1.26
C LYS A 543 -5.81 -29.45 -2.51
N LEU A 544 -5.49 -28.69 -3.56
CA LEU A 544 -6.31 -28.58 -4.76
C LEU A 544 -6.01 -29.70 -5.75
N ASP A 545 -7.06 -30.22 -6.39
CA ASP A 545 -7.00 -31.11 -7.54
C ASP A 545 -7.32 -30.31 -8.80
N THR A 546 -6.42 -30.31 -9.80
CA THR A 546 -6.56 -29.45 -10.98
C THR A 546 -7.79 -29.77 -11.81
N ALA A 547 -8.15 -31.04 -11.98
CA ALA A 547 -9.32 -31.41 -12.75
C ALA A 547 -10.62 -30.94 -12.09
N LYS A 548 -10.70 -31.04 -10.76
CA LYS A 548 -11.81 -30.50 -9.98
C LYS A 548 -11.90 -28.99 -10.07
N MET A 549 -10.76 -28.30 -10.05
CA MET A 549 -10.72 -26.84 -10.20
C MET A 549 -11.09 -26.40 -11.62
N GLU A 550 -10.72 -27.14 -12.66
CA GLU A 550 -11.14 -26.90 -14.03
C GLU A 550 -12.66 -27.00 -14.18
N GLU A 551 -13.28 -28.01 -13.55
CA GLU A 551 -14.76 -28.13 -13.51
C GLU A 551 -15.39 -26.91 -12.84
N TYR A 552 -14.87 -26.51 -11.68
CA TYR A 552 -15.31 -25.30 -10.96
C TYR A 552 -15.21 -24.05 -11.83
N ALA A 553 -14.05 -23.81 -12.44
CA ALA A 553 -13.83 -22.65 -13.30
C ALA A 553 -14.78 -22.65 -14.51
N ASN A 554 -14.99 -23.80 -15.16
CA ASN A 554 -15.91 -23.90 -16.28
C ASN A 554 -17.37 -23.61 -15.89
N ARG A 555 -17.84 -24.11 -14.76
CA ARG A 555 -19.16 -23.79 -14.23
C ARG A 555 -19.31 -22.31 -13.90
N ALA A 556 -18.31 -21.71 -13.22
CA ALA A 556 -18.30 -20.28 -12.91
C ALA A 556 -18.40 -19.40 -14.18
N LEU A 557 -17.71 -19.80 -15.25
CA LEU A 557 -17.70 -19.06 -16.52
C LEU A 557 -18.99 -19.22 -17.35
N THR A 558 -19.69 -20.35 -17.22
CA THR A 558 -20.82 -20.71 -18.11
C THR A 558 -22.17 -20.67 -17.43
N GLU A 559 -22.26 -20.95 -16.14
CA GLU A 559 -23.53 -21.07 -15.40
C GLU A 559 -23.84 -19.82 -14.57
N CYS A 560 -22.81 -19.07 -14.09
CA CYS A 560 -22.98 -17.91 -13.23
C CYS A 560 -23.13 -16.61 -14.03
N SER A 561 -23.96 -15.71 -13.51
CA SER A 561 -24.24 -14.37 -14.06
C SER A 561 -23.82 -13.24 -13.13
N THR A 562 -23.65 -13.53 -11.83
CA THR A 562 -23.29 -12.57 -10.80
C THR A 562 -22.08 -13.03 -9.98
N MET A 563 -21.47 -12.11 -9.26
CA MET A 563 -20.37 -12.40 -8.35
C MET A 563 -20.83 -13.31 -7.20
N GLU A 564 -22.03 -13.08 -6.67
CA GLU A 564 -22.62 -13.83 -5.58
C GLU A 564 -22.84 -15.31 -5.96
N GLU A 565 -23.27 -15.57 -7.19
CA GLU A 565 -23.43 -16.94 -7.70
C GLU A 565 -22.09 -17.67 -7.79
N VAL A 566 -21.01 -16.97 -8.20
CA VAL A 566 -19.67 -17.56 -8.23
C VAL A 566 -19.18 -17.86 -6.80
N LEU A 567 -19.40 -16.95 -5.85
CA LEU A 567 -19.03 -17.15 -4.45
C LEU A 567 -19.86 -18.27 -3.80
N GLU A 568 -21.13 -18.44 -4.15
CA GLU A 568 -21.93 -19.56 -3.66
C GLU A 568 -21.44 -20.88 -4.26
N LEU A 569 -21.15 -20.90 -5.57
CA LEU A 569 -20.58 -22.07 -6.24
C LEU A 569 -19.23 -22.49 -5.62
N SER A 570 -18.40 -21.54 -5.16
CA SER A 570 -17.10 -21.86 -4.54
C SER A 570 -17.23 -22.81 -3.36
N LYS A 571 -18.29 -22.73 -2.59
CA LYS A 571 -18.55 -23.58 -1.42
C LYS A 571 -18.68 -25.07 -1.75
N GLU A 572 -19.03 -25.42 -2.99
CA GLU A 572 -19.11 -26.81 -3.44
C GLU A 572 -17.71 -27.42 -3.68
N TYR A 573 -16.73 -26.59 -4.02
CA TYR A 573 -15.41 -27.03 -4.49
C TYR A 573 -14.28 -26.76 -3.48
N VAL A 574 -14.43 -25.74 -2.65
CA VAL A 574 -13.39 -25.28 -1.71
C VAL A 574 -13.99 -25.27 -0.31
N ASN A 575 -13.59 -26.23 0.50
CA ASN A 575 -13.81 -26.12 1.95
C ASN A 575 -12.76 -25.15 2.49
N VAL A 576 -13.17 -23.92 2.75
CA VAL A 576 -12.37 -22.91 3.47
C VAL A 576 -12.64 -23.14 4.97
N ASP A 577 -12.15 -24.26 5.50
CA ASP A 577 -12.05 -24.49 6.94
C ASP A 577 -10.61 -24.29 7.40
#